data_72b6e2a9971812a7b1e32b678a4a4036
#
_entry.id   72b6e2a9971812a7b1e32b678a4a4036
#
_cell.length_a   1.000
_cell.length_b   1.000
_cell.length_c   1.000
_cell.angle_alpha   90.00
_cell.angle_beta   90.00
_cell.angle_gamma   90.00
#
_symmetry.space_group_name_H-M   'P 1'
#
loop_
_entity.id
_entity.type
_entity.pdbx_description
1 polymer ?
#
loop_
_entity_poly.entity_id
_entity_poly.type
_entity_poly.pdbx_seq_one_letter_code
_entity_poly.pdbx_strand_id
1 'polypeptide(L)'
;MGPTMRMTQVLSVNDLSPHMKRIILTGESLSDFPDDKESAHVKAIFPNPNLSDKKPKLGLYFGFKMFMRPYTVRSFDKQNLALTIDFAVNDHQGLATNWALEAKAGDYLGIAGPGDVKHLDINAKQHLFFGDITALPAIAATLEKLPENAIGHAYIQIPDKQDKQTLITPKGINIHWLVTPNKLTEDFLDGLKSQSNHLHDTAIFIAAEASVVKQLKSHLDNNCEYDKSTLYASAYWNQKR
;
A
#
# COMPACT_ATOMS: atom_id res chain seq x y z
N MET A 1 18.35 -10.58 16.71
CA MET A 1 18.28 -11.44 15.53
C MET A 1 18.30 -10.56 14.28
N GLY A 2 19.13 -10.88 13.28
CA GLY A 2 19.12 -10.17 12.00
C GLY A 2 17.80 -10.36 11.27
N PRO A 3 17.49 -9.55 10.25
CA PRO A 3 16.25 -9.68 9.50
C PRO A 3 16.21 -11.06 8.81
N THR A 4 15.26 -11.88 9.22
CA THR A 4 14.98 -13.16 8.57
C THR A 4 14.14 -12.90 7.33
N MET A 5 14.56 -13.48 6.20
CA MET A 5 13.81 -13.46 4.96
C MET A 5 13.08 -14.79 4.80
N ARG A 6 11.77 -14.72 4.58
CA ARG A 6 10.97 -15.88 4.13
C ARG A 6 11.10 -16.01 2.63
N MET A 7 11.56 -17.16 2.16
CA MET A 7 11.61 -17.47 0.74
C MET A 7 10.24 -17.96 0.30
N THR A 8 9.61 -17.21 -0.61
CA THR A 8 8.29 -17.55 -1.16
C THR A 8 8.37 -17.79 -2.66
N GLN A 9 7.35 -18.42 -3.20
CA GLN A 9 7.14 -18.57 -4.63
C GLN A 9 5.79 -17.99 -5.03
N VAL A 10 5.71 -17.47 -6.22
CA VAL A 10 4.46 -17.03 -6.82
C VAL A 10 3.55 -18.24 -7.02
N LEU A 11 2.37 -18.19 -6.41
CA LEU A 11 1.30 -19.16 -6.61
C LEU A 11 0.44 -18.78 -7.82
N SER A 12 0.05 -17.50 -7.89
CA SER A 12 -0.74 -16.96 -9.01
C SER A 12 -0.49 -15.48 -9.22
N VAL A 13 -0.78 -15.02 -10.43
CA VAL A 13 -0.75 -13.62 -10.85
C VAL A 13 -2.07 -13.28 -11.52
N ASN A 14 -2.70 -12.20 -11.12
CA ASN A 14 -3.96 -11.72 -11.67
C ASN A 14 -3.87 -10.21 -11.93
N ASP A 15 -4.33 -9.77 -13.09
CA ASP A 15 -4.48 -8.36 -13.39
C ASP A 15 -5.80 -7.86 -12.77
N LEU A 16 -5.71 -6.99 -11.76
CA LEU A 16 -6.89 -6.36 -11.15
C LEU A 16 -7.40 -5.19 -11.98
N SER A 17 -6.47 -4.51 -12.64
CA SER A 17 -6.73 -3.36 -13.50
C SER A 17 -5.51 -3.11 -14.39
N PRO A 18 -5.56 -2.18 -15.36
CA PRO A 18 -4.41 -1.89 -16.21
C PRO A 18 -3.11 -1.55 -15.43
N HIS A 19 -3.25 -0.93 -14.24
CA HIS A 19 -2.09 -0.50 -13.46
C HIS A 19 -1.97 -1.20 -12.10
N MET A 20 -2.67 -2.34 -11.89
CA MET A 20 -2.57 -3.09 -10.64
C MET A 20 -2.57 -4.60 -10.89
N LYS A 21 -1.52 -5.27 -10.40
CA LYS A 21 -1.41 -6.73 -10.41
C LYS A 21 -1.51 -7.29 -8.99
N ARG A 22 -2.31 -8.33 -8.82
CA ARG A 22 -2.33 -9.12 -7.59
C ARG A 22 -1.45 -10.33 -7.75
N ILE A 23 -0.49 -10.49 -6.85
CA ILE A 23 0.41 -11.63 -6.81
C ILE A 23 0.20 -12.35 -5.48
N ILE A 24 -0.16 -13.62 -5.55
CA ILE A 24 -0.30 -14.49 -4.40
C ILE A 24 0.99 -15.30 -4.27
N LEU A 25 1.59 -15.22 -3.09
CA LEU A 25 2.84 -15.89 -2.74
C LEU A 25 2.55 -17.05 -1.79
N THR A 26 3.30 -18.15 -1.93
CA THR A 26 3.19 -19.31 -1.04
C THR A 26 4.56 -19.85 -0.67
N GLY A 27 4.60 -20.76 0.30
CA GLY A 27 5.79 -21.48 0.72
C GLY A 27 5.78 -21.81 2.23
N GLU A 28 6.41 -22.92 2.60
CA GLU A 28 6.56 -23.37 3.99
C GLU A 28 7.12 -22.29 4.94
N SER A 29 7.95 -21.38 4.40
CA SER A 29 8.52 -20.27 5.17
C SER A 29 7.47 -19.24 5.63
N LEU A 30 6.22 -19.33 5.18
CA LEU A 30 5.10 -18.51 5.66
C LEU A 30 4.38 -19.13 6.86
N SER A 31 4.76 -20.34 7.31
CA SER A 31 4.11 -21.01 8.46
C SER A 31 4.19 -20.19 9.77
N ASP A 32 5.24 -19.39 9.92
CA ASP A 32 5.45 -18.48 11.06
C ASP A 32 5.01 -17.03 10.76
N PHE A 33 4.39 -16.78 9.61
CA PHE A 33 3.91 -15.43 9.29
C PHE A 33 2.73 -15.10 10.23
N PRO A 34 2.76 -13.94 10.92
CA PRO A 34 1.74 -13.61 11.90
C PRO A 34 0.40 -13.26 11.25
N ASP A 35 -0.68 -13.62 11.92
CA ASP A 35 -2.04 -13.25 11.56
C ASP A 35 -2.31 -11.76 11.79
N ASP A 36 -3.42 -11.26 11.26
CA ASP A 36 -3.94 -9.90 11.46
C ASP A 36 -2.95 -8.78 11.07
N LYS A 37 -2.16 -9.04 10.02
CA LYS A 37 -1.18 -8.08 9.50
C LYS A 37 -1.58 -7.39 8.19
N GLU A 38 -2.84 -7.46 7.79
CA GLU A 38 -3.33 -6.70 6.64
C GLU A 38 -3.14 -5.21 6.92
N SER A 39 -2.84 -4.46 5.89
CA SER A 39 -2.36 -3.07 5.88
C SER A 39 -0.94 -2.85 6.43
N ALA A 40 -0.33 -3.78 7.18
CA ALA A 40 1.08 -3.68 7.52
C ALA A 40 1.97 -3.75 6.28
N HIS A 41 3.20 -3.28 6.41
CA HIS A 41 4.17 -3.39 5.33
C HIS A 41 5.10 -4.59 5.50
N VAL A 42 5.42 -5.23 4.39
CA VAL A 42 6.53 -6.16 4.24
C VAL A 42 7.60 -5.55 3.34
N LYS A 43 8.82 -6.03 3.43
CA LYS A 43 9.85 -5.74 2.44
C LYS A 43 9.93 -6.90 1.48
N ALA A 44 9.47 -6.68 0.26
CA ALA A 44 9.69 -7.58 -0.86
C ALA A 44 11.14 -7.49 -1.31
N ILE A 45 11.81 -8.63 -1.39
CA ILE A 45 13.20 -8.77 -1.78
C ILE A 45 13.24 -9.48 -3.13
N PHE A 46 13.58 -8.71 -4.14
CA PHE A 46 13.56 -9.16 -5.52
C PHE A 46 14.86 -9.92 -5.88
N PRO A 47 14.80 -10.94 -6.76
CA PRO A 47 16.00 -11.52 -7.30
C PRO A 47 16.81 -10.48 -8.08
N ASN A 48 18.14 -10.64 -8.06
CA ASN A 48 18.99 -9.78 -8.89
C ASN A 48 18.78 -10.13 -10.37
N PRO A 49 18.30 -9.18 -11.21
CA PRO A 49 18.00 -9.46 -12.61
C PRO A 49 19.24 -9.87 -13.43
N ASN A 50 20.43 -9.50 -12.98
CA ASN A 50 21.70 -9.78 -13.66
C ASN A 50 22.28 -11.17 -13.35
N LEU A 51 21.66 -11.94 -12.46
CA LEU A 51 22.09 -13.28 -12.10
C LEU A 51 21.20 -14.34 -12.74
N SER A 52 21.80 -15.47 -13.12
CA SER A 52 21.08 -16.65 -13.60
C SER A 52 20.21 -17.30 -12.51
N ASP A 53 20.69 -17.25 -11.26
CA ASP A 53 19.93 -17.70 -10.10
C ASP A 53 18.88 -16.64 -9.74
N LYS A 54 17.62 -16.94 -10.08
CA LYS A 54 16.47 -16.06 -9.83
C LYS A 54 15.93 -16.15 -8.40
N LYS A 55 16.72 -16.63 -7.45
CA LYS A 55 16.34 -16.66 -6.04
C LYS A 55 16.84 -15.40 -5.32
N PRO A 56 15.96 -14.71 -4.57
CA PRO A 56 16.36 -13.59 -3.70
C PRO A 56 17.40 -14.05 -2.67
N LYS A 57 18.37 -13.19 -2.39
CA LYS A 57 19.39 -13.45 -1.37
C LYS A 57 19.46 -12.30 -0.40
N LEU A 58 19.42 -12.59 0.90
CA LEU A 58 19.89 -11.64 1.92
C LEU A 58 21.41 -11.64 1.86
N GLY A 59 21.98 -10.67 1.19
CA GLY A 59 23.42 -10.52 1.13
C GLY A 59 23.99 -9.96 2.44
N LEU A 60 25.13 -10.54 2.89
CA LEU A 60 26.01 -9.93 3.91
C LEU A 60 26.78 -8.72 3.36
N TYR A 61 26.58 -8.37 2.08
CA TYR A 61 27.34 -7.34 1.37
C TYR A 61 26.57 -6.04 1.21
N PHE A 62 27.30 -4.94 1.17
CA PHE A 62 26.80 -3.61 0.80
C PHE A 62 26.00 -3.68 -0.52
N GLY A 63 24.76 -3.13 -0.51
CA GLY A 63 23.94 -3.03 -1.72
C GLY A 63 22.71 -3.92 -1.79
N PHE A 64 22.50 -4.88 -0.89
CA PHE A 64 21.29 -5.72 -0.93
C PHE A 64 19.99 -4.92 -0.79
N LYS A 65 20.03 -3.74 -0.13
CA LYS A 65 18.89 -2.83 0.00
C LYS A 65 18.36 -2.33 -1.35
N MET A 66 19.19 -2.34 -2.39
CA MET A 66 18.76 -1.93 -3.74
C MET A 66 17.70 -2.88 -4.32
N PHE A 67 17.67 -4.14 -3.86
CA PHE A 67 16.69 -5.14 -4.29
C PHE A 67 15.47 -5.24 -3.38
N MET A 68 15.30 -4.33 -2.44
CA MET A 68 14.18 -4.33 -1.48
C MET A 68 13.23 -3.18 -1.76
N ARG A 69 11.93 -3.48 -1.73
CA ARG A 69 10.88 -2.45 -1.78
C ARG A 69 9.80 -2.76 -0.75
N PRO A 70 9.26 -1.74 -0.09
CA PRO A 70 8.12 -1.92 0.80
C PRO A 70 6.85 -2.19 -0.01
N TYR A 71 6.05 -3.15 0.45
CA TYR A 71 4.73 -3.45 -0.07
C TYR A 71 3.75 -3.68 1.07
N THR A 72 2.48 -3.57 0.77
CA THR A 72 1.42 -3.79 1.75
C THR A 72 1.02 -5.27 1.78
N VAL A 73 0.86 -5.83 2.97
CA VAL A 73 0.13 -7.08 3.17
C VAL A 73 -1.34 -6.82 2.83
N ARG A 74 -1.80 -7.33 1.69
CA ARG A 74 -3.20 -7.17 1.27
C ARG A 74 -4.10 -8.15 2.01
N SER A 75 -3.67 -9.39 2.13
CA SER A 75 -4.28 -10.43 2.96
C SER A 75 -3.31 -11.58 3.20
N PHE A 76 -3.57 -12.36 4.22
CA PHE A 76 -2.84 -13.60 4.49
C PHE A 76 -3.80 -14.71 4.87
N ASP A 77 -3.80 -15.80 4.08
CA ASP A 77 -4.50 -17.03 4.39
C ASP A 77 -3.51 -18.02 5.01
N LYS A 78 -3.61 -18.17 6.31
CA LYS A 78 -2.73 -19.05 7.09
C LYS A 78 -2.93 -20.52 6.79
N GLN A 79 -4.15 -20.94 6.47
CA GLN A 79 -4.45 -22.35 6.20
C GLN A 79 -3.79 -22.81 4.91
N ASN A 80 -3.78 -21.95 3.90
CA ASN A 80 -3.19 -22.21 2.59
C ASN A 80 -1.78 -21.65 2.44
N LEU A 81 -1.21 -21.01 3.49
CA LEU A 81 0.07 -20.29 3.45
C LEU A 81 0.16 -19.35 2.24
N ALA A 82 -0.90 -18.57 2.03
CA ALA A 82 -1.04 -17.70 0.87
C ALA A 82 -1.00 -16.22 1.26
N LEU A 83 0.10 -15.54 0.93
CA LEU A 83 0.29 -14.11 1.16
C LEU A 83 -0.04 -13.34 -0.12
N THR A 84 -1.02 -12.46 -0.04
CA THR A 84 -1.46 -11.61 -1.15
C THR A 84 -0.79 -10.25 -1.07
N ILE A 85 -0.20 -9.81 -2.18
CA ILE A 85 0.38 -8.48 -2.37
C ILE A 85 -0.10 -7.91 -3.69
N ASP A 86 -0.59 -6.67 -3.67
CA ASP A 86 -0.96 -5.94 -4.87
C ASP A 86 0.18 -5.00 -5.28
N PHE A 87 0.56 -5.09 -6.55
CA PHE A 87 1.66 -4.34 -7.16
C PHE A 87 1.09 -3.28 -8.08
N ALA A 88 1.28 -2.01 -7.74
CA ALA A 88 1.05 -0.93 -8.69
C ALA A 88 2.13 -1.01 -9.78
N VAL A 89 1.67 -1.13 -11.03
CA VAL A 89 2.51 -1.17 -12.23
C VAL A 89 2.20 0.06 -13.07
N ASN A 90 3.24 0.74 -13.54
CA ASN A 90 3.13 1.94 -14.36
C ASN A 90 4.24 1.94 -15.40
N ASP A 91 4.26 2.95 -16.26
CA ASP A 91 5.27 3.09 -17.32
C ASP A 91 6.70 3.36 -16.81
N HIS A 92 6.86 3.61 -15.50
CA HIS A 92 8.18 3.76 -14.90
C HIS A 92 8.85 2.39 -14.75
N GLN A 93 9.83 2.16 -15.62
CA GLN A 93 10.68 0.99 -15.51
C GLN A 93 11.44 1.02 -14.18
N GLY A 94 11.20 0.01 -13.36
CA GLY A 94 11.84 -0.16 -12.07
C GLY A 94 11.89 -1.61 -11.68
N LEU A 95 12.81 -1.97 -10.79
CA LEU A 95 13.03 -3.36 -10.37
C LEU A 95 11.72 -4.09 -10.03
N ALA A 96 10.90 -3.49 -9.21
CA ALA A 96 9.66 -4.11 -8.73
C ALA A 96 8.57 -4.17 -9.81
N THR A 97 8.41 -3.09 -10.58
CA THR A 97 7.46 -3.02 -11.69
C THR A 97 7.81 -4.05 -12.76
N ASN A 98 9.08 -4.10 -13.18
CA ASN A 98 9.54 -5.06 -14.20
C ASN A 98 9.34 -6.49 -13.73
N TRP A 99 9.70 -6.79 -12.47
CA TRP A 99 9.49 -8.12 -11.91
C TRP A 99 8.00 -8.48 -11.86
N ALA A 100 7.13 -7.58 -11.42
CA ALA A 100 5.70 -7.84 -11.31
C ALA A 100 5.02 -8.03 -12.68
N LEU A 101 5.50 -7.33 -13.71
CA LEU A 101 5.01 -7.47 -15.09
C LEU A 101 5.36 -8.84 -15.70
N GLU A 102 6.52 -9.39 -15.34
CA GLU A 102 7.03 -10.66 -15.88
C GLU A 102 6.71 -11.87 -14.98
N ALA A 103 6.25 -11.63 -13.75
CA ALA A 103 6.02 -12.66 -12.74
C ALA A 103 5.05 -13.74 -13.21
N LYS A 104 5.40 -14.99 -12.93
CA LYS A 104 4.57 -16.17 -13.19
C LYS A 104 4.69 -17.18 -12.06
N ALA A 105 3.76 -18.14 -12.01
CA ALA A 105 3.78 -19.21 -11.02
C ALA A 105 5.15 -19.90 -10.97
N GLY A 106 5.67 -20.10 -9.75
CA GLY A 106 6.99 -20.69 -9.47
C GLY A 106 8.13 -19.68 -9.36
N ASP A 107 7.98 -18.43 -9.77
CA ASP A 107 8.99 -17.40 -9.58
C ASP A 107 9.19 -17.10 -8.09
N TYR A 108 10.41 -16.71 -7.70
CA TYR A 108 10.76 -16.47 -6.30
C TYR A 108 10.66 -15.00 -5.91
N LEU A 109 10.19 -14.76 -4.69
CA LEU A 109 10.26 -13.47 -4.02
C LEU A 109 10.58 -13.69 -2.53
N GLY A 110 11.50 -12.90 -2.00
CA GLY A 110 11.80 -12.91 -0.57
C GLY A 110 10.88 -11.94 0.19
N ILE A 111 10.41 -12.34 1.38
CA ILE A 111 9.58 -11.52 2.24
C ILE A 111 10.23 -11.35 3.60
N ALA A 112 10.50 -10.10 3.98
CA ALA A 112 10.96 -9.76 5.32
C ALA A 112 9.93 -8.87 6.03
N GLY A 113 9.76 -9.07 7.30
CA GLY A 113 8.69 -8.48 8.12
C GLY A 113 7.60 -9.51 8.42
N PRO A 114 6.33 -9.14 8.67
CA PRO A 114 5.79 -7.78 8.52
C PRO A 114 6.31 -6.83 9.59
N GLY A 115 6.21 -5.53 9.31
CA GLY A 115 6.29 -4.49 10.31
C GLY A 115 4.99 -4.35 11.11
N ASP A 116 4.92 -3.32 11.93
CA ASP A 116 3.69 -3.01 12.65
C ASP A 116 2.56 -2.62 11.68
N VAL A 117 1.32 -2.98 12.07
CA VAL A 117 0.13 -2.48 11.39
C VAL A 117 0.10 -0.96 11.56
N LYS A 118 -0.30 -0.25 10.53
CA LYS A 118 -0.44 1.19 10.58
C LYS A 118 -1.51 1.54 11.61
N HIS A 119 -1.10 2.29 12.64
CA HIS A 119 -2.01 2.72 13.69
C HIS A 119 -2.93 3.83 13.15
N LEU A 120 -4.02 3.43 12.52
CA LEU A 120 -5.17 4.29 12.31
C LEU A 120 -6.19 3.94 13.38
N ASP A 121 -6.71 4.94 14.07
CA ASP A 121 -7.79 4.70 15.03
C ASP A 121 -9.05 4.26 14.27
N ILE A 122 -9.30 2.96 14.23
CA ILE A 122 -10.47 2.39 13.54
C ILE A 122 -11.80 2.74 14.24
N ASN A 123 -11.75 3.21 15.50
CA ASN A 123 -12.93 3.60 16.29
C ASN A 123 -13.18 5.12 16.27
N ALA A 124 -12.37 5.88 15.52
CA ALA A 124 -12.62 7.31 15.32
C ALA A 124 -14.02 7.55 14.75
N LYS A 125 -14.62 8.69 15.08
CA LYS A 125 -15.97 9.04 14.58
C LYS A 125 -16.00 9.23 13.06
N GLN A 126 -14.91 9.72 12.50
CA GLN A 126 -14.78 9.97 11.07
C GLN A 126 -13.46 9.44 10.54
N HIS A 127 -13.43 9.03 9.29
CA HIS A 127 -12.23 8.54 8.62
C HIS A 127 -12.00 9.29 7.31
N LEU A 128 -10.78 9.77 7.12
CA LEU A 128 -10.35 10.42 5.88
C LEU A 128 -9.14 9.70 5.31
N PHE A 129 -9.27 9.24 4.06
CA PHE A 129 -8.19 8.57 3.34
C PHE A 129 -7.82 9.39 2.11
N PHE A 130 -6.52 9.62 1.93
CA PHE A 130 -5.95 10.24 0.75
C PHE A 130 -4.81 9.35 0.24
N GLY A 131 -4.96 8.78 -0.94
CA GLY A 131 -3.93 7.92 -1.49
C GLY A 131 -3.98 7.78 -2.99
N ASP A 132 -2.82 7.57 -3.60
CA ASP A 132 -2.72 7.20 -5.00
C ASP A 132 -2.83 5.67 -5.18
N ILE A 133 -2.72 5.21 -6.41
CA ILE A 133 -2.84 3.77 -6.74
C ILE A 133 -1.85 2.91 -5.95
N THR A 134 -0.69 3.42 -5.54
CA THR A 134 0.30 2.67 -4.75
C THR A 134 -0.17 2.45 -3.31
N ALA A 135 -1.04 3.32 -2.81
CA ALA A 135 -1.63 3.23 -1.47
C ALA A 135 -2.96 2.45 -1.46
N LEU A 136 -3.57 2.23 -2.63
CA LEU A 136 -4.86 1.54 -2.75
C LEU A 136 -4.92 0.19 -2.00
N PRO A 137 -3.88 -0.68 -2.05
CA PRO A 137 -3.90 -1.93 -1.28
C PRO A 137 -3.99 -1.73 0.24
N ALA A 138 -3.34 -0.68 0.75
CA ALA A 138 -3.37 -0.37 2.19
C ALA A 138 -4.72 0.25 2.60
N ILE A 139 -5.27 1.13 1.77
CA ILE A 139 -6.59 1.72 1.97
C ILE A 139 -7.64 0.61 1.96
N ALA A 140 -7.65 -0.26 0.94
CA ALA A 140 -8.58 -1.37 0.83
C ALA A 140 -8.55 -2.30 2.06
N ALA A 141 -7.34 -2.73 2.47
CA ALA A 141 -7.18 -3.58 3.64
C ALA A 141 -7.60 -2.90 4.96
N THR A 142 -7.50 -1.56 5.04
CA THR A 142 -7.95 -0.82 6.21
C THR A 142 -9.47 -0.64 6.20
N LEU A 143 -10.06 -0.31 5.05
CA LEU A 143 -11.51 -0.16 4.91
C LEU A 143 -12.28 -1.43 5.29
N GLU A 144 -11.74 -2.61 4.95
CA GLU A 144 -12.31 -3.92 5.32
C GLU A 144 -12.34 -4.19 6.83
N LYS A 145 -11.49 -3.50 7.59
CA LYS A 145 -11.39 -3.63 9.06
C LYS A 145 -12.19 -2.58 9.82
N LEU A 146 -12.73 -1.59 9.14
CA LEU A 146 -13.54 -0.56 9.78
C LEU A 146 -14.85 -1.14 10.30
N PRO A 147 -15.37 -0.64 11.44
CA PRO A 147 -16.69 -1.03 11.93
C PRO A 147 -17.80 -0.62 10.94
N GLU A 148 -18.90 -1.38 10.90
CA GLU A 148 -19.99 -1.17 9.94
C GLU A 148 -20.61 0.22 9.98
N ASN A 149 -20.56 0.88 11.13
CA ASN A 149 -21.06 2.24 11.34
C ASN A 149 -20.04 3.34 11.08
N ALA A 150 -18.83 2.99 10.59
CA ALA A 150 -17.82 4.00 10.23
C ALA A 150 -18.33 4.92 9.12
N ILE A 151 -18.00 6.21 9.24
CA ILE A 151 -18.34 7.26 8.27
C ILE A 151 -17.07 7.96 7.79
N GLY A 152 -17.13 8.56 6.62
CA GLY A 152 -16.03 9.38 6.11
C GLY A 152 -15.87 9.35 4.60
N HIS A 153 -14.66 9.64 4.16
CA HIS A 153 -14.33 9.79 2.75
C HIS A 153 -12.99 9.14 2.41
N ALA A 154 -12.90 8.48 1.27
CA ALA A 154 -11.65 7.99 0.71
C ALA A 154 -11.44 8.60 -0.69
N TYR A 155 -10.44 9.44 -0.81
CA TYR A 155 -10.01 10.06 -2.06
C TYR A 155 -8.86 9.23 -2.63
N ILE A 156 -9.13 8.53 -3.74
CA ILE A 156 -8.18 7.57 -4.33
C ILE A 156 -7.86 8.00 -5.74
N GLN A 157 -6.61 8.37 -5.96
CA GLN A 157 -6.13 8.78 -7.27
C GLN A 157 -5.65 7.56 -8.07
N ILE A 158 -6.14 7.48 -9.30
CA ILE A 158 -5.83 6.40 -10.25
C ILE A 158 -5.48 6.98 -11.62
N PRO A 159 -4.58 6.32 -12.38
CA PRO A 159 -4.17 6.77 -13.72
C PRO A 159 -5.30 6.72 -14.74
N ASP A 160 -6.11 5.66 -14.72
CA ASP A 160 -7.19 5.44 -15.68
C ASP A 160 -8.49 5.06 -14.97
N LYS A 161 -9.63 5.36 -15.59
CA LYS A 161 -10.95 4.97 -15.07
C LYS A 161 -11.13 3.45 -14.94
N GLN A 162 -10.39 2.67 -15.71
CA GLN A 162 -10.39 1.21 -15.65
C GLN A 162 -9.65 0.68 -14.41
N ASP A 163 -8.91 1.54 -13.70
CA ASP A 163 -8.28 1.18 -12.42
C ASP A 163 -9.22 1.24 -11.22
N LYS A 164 -10.46 1.67 -11.41
CA LYS A 164 -11.47 1.60 -10.35
C LYS A 164 -11.72 0.15 -9.95
N GLN A 165 -11.64 -0.11 -8.66
CA GLN A 165 -11.88 -1.41 -8.07
C GLN A 165 -13.15 -1.39 -7.20
N THR A 166 -13.81 -2.52 -7.07
CA THR A 166 -14.85 -2.68 -6.06
C THR A 166 -14.20 -2.90 -4.71
N LEU A 167 -14.41 -1.98 -3.78
CA LEU A 167 -13.86 -2.05 -2.43
C LEU A 167 -14.94 -2.52 -1.45
N ILE A 168 -14.54 -3.40 -0.53
CA ILE A 168 -15.38 -3.76 0.62
C ILE A 168 -15.20 -2.63 1.64
N THR A 169 -16.28 -1.96 1.98
CA THR A 169 -16.25 -0.79 2.87
C THR A 169 -17.58 -0.61 3.58
N PRO A 170 -17.59 -0.01 4.79
CA PRO A 170 -18.82 0.40 5.45
C PRO A 170 -19.64 1.36 4.58
N LYS A 171 -20.96 1.29 4.67
CA LYS A 171 -21.89 2.10 3.87
C LYS A 171 -21.74 3.61 4.07
N GLY A 172 -21.21 4.02 5.22
CA GLY A 172 -20.97 5.42 5.54
C GLY A 172 -19.68 6.02 4.98
N ILE A 173 -18.85 5.20 4.33
CA ILE A 173 -17.62 5.67 3.67
C ILE A 173 -17.89 5.94 2.19
N ASN A 174 -17.68 7.19 1.78
CA ASN A 174 -17.81 7.61 0.38
C ASN A 174 -16.47 7.50 -0.35
N ILE A 175 -16.43 6.72 -1.43
CA ILE A 175 -15.23 6.55 -2.26
C ILE A 175 -15.25 7.57 -3.40
N HIS A 176 -14.21 8.41 -3.45
CA HIS A 176 -13.98 9.39 -4.50
C HIS A 176 -12.81 8.95 -5.37
N TRP A 177 -13.10 8.47 -6.58
CA TRP A 177 -12.09 8.10 -7.55
C TRP A 177 -11.64 9.34 -8.33
N LEU A 178 -10.39 9.74 -8.14
CA LEU A 178 -9.76 10.87 -8.83
C LEU A 178 -8.96 10.32 -10.02
N VAL A 179 -9.53 10.47 -11.22
CA VAL A 179 -8.91 9.96 -12.44
C VAL A 179 -8.05 11.05 -13.05
N THR A 180 -6.76 11.05 -12.73
CA THR A 180 -5.81 12.07 -13.21
C THR A 180 -4.46 11.44 -13.52
N PRO A 181 -4.08 11.34 -14.81
CA PRO A 181 -2.80 10.75 -15.18
C PRO A 181 -1.58 11.59 -14.74
N ASN A 182 -1.74 12.91 -14.52
CA ASN A 182 -0.59 13.81 -14.31
C ASN A 182 -0.73 14.89 -13.23
N LYS A 183 -1.86 15.03 -12.55
CA LYS A 183 -2.09 16.06 -11.52
C LYS A 183 -2.32 15.43 -10.16
N LEU A 184 -1.30 15.42 -9.33
CA LEU A 184 -1.30 14.65 -8.10
C LEU A 184 -1.86 15.38 -6.86
N THR A 185 -1.95 16.71 -6.86
CA THR A 185 -2.10 17.43 -5.59
C THR A 185 -3.39 18.23 -5.44
N GLU A 186 -3.85 18.88 -6.51
CA GLU A 186 -4.99 19.81 -6.43
C GLU A 186 -6.27 19.10 -6.01
N ASP A 187 -6.60 17.96 -6.63
CA ASP A 187 -7.82 17.20 -6.33
C ASP A 187 -7.85 16.70 -4.87
N PHE A 188 -6.70 16.27 -4.32
CA PHE A 188 -6.59 15.88 -2.92
C PHE A 188 -6.76 17.06 -1.98
N LEU A 189 -6.17 18.21 -2.30
CA LEU A 189 -6.33 19.43 -1.51
C LEU A 189 -7.77 19.92 -1.54
N ASP A 190 -8.45 19.84 -2.66
CA ASP A 190 -9.86 20.21 -2.77
C ASP A 190 -10.75 19.26 -1.96
N GLY A 191 -10.47 17.95 -2.02
CA GLY A 191 -11.11 16.97 -1.16
C GLY A 191 -10.90 17.26 0.34
N LEU A 192 -9.69 17.63 0.74
CA LEU A 192 -9.38 17.97 2.12
C LEU A 192 -10.04 19.28 2.55
N LYS A 193 -10.00 20.34 1.72
CA LYS A 193 -10.63 21.63 1.96
C LYS A 193 -12.16 21.57 2.04
N SER A 194 -12.76 20.56 1.39
CA SER A 194 -14.21 20.33 1.48
C SER A 194 -14.65 19.80 2.84
N GLN A 195 -13.70 19.34 3.66
CA GLN A 195 -13.98 18.90 5.03
C GLN A 195 -14.02 20.08 6.01
N SER A 196 -14.58 19.85 7.18
CA SER A 196 -14.49 20.80 8.28
C SER A 196 -13.04 21.08 8.67
N ASN A 197 -12.72 22.30 9.09
CA ASN A 197 -11.42 22.60 9.67
C ASN A 197 -11.24 22.02 11.09
N HIS A 198 -12.32 21.56 11.71
CA HIS A 198 -12.32 20.88 13.01
C HIS A 198 -12.40 19.37 12.80
N LEU A 199 -11.25 18.71 12.79
CA LEU A 199 -11.09 17.28 12.53
C LEU A 199 -10.78 16.49 13.82
N HIS A 200 -11.31 16.96 14.95
CA HIS A 200 -11.27 16.22 16.20
C HIS A 200 -12.02 14.89 16.03
N ASP A 201 -11.53 13.84 16.65
CA ASP A 201 -12.07 12.48 16.51
C ASP A 201 -12.07 11.93 15.04
N THR A 202 -11.18 12.47 14.20
CA THR A 202 -11.00 12.02 12.82
C THR A 202 -9.70 11.27 12.66
N ALA A 203 -9.78 10.05 12.17
CA ALA A 203 -8.61 9.27 11.76
C ALA A 203 -8.24 9.65 10.32
N ILE A 204 -7.01 10.10 10.11
CA ILE A 204 -6.53 10.61 8.82
C ILE A 204 -5.41 9.72 8.30
N PHE A 205 -5.59 9.17 7.11
CA PHE A 205 -4.60 8.36 6.40
C PHE A 205 -4.17 9.09 5.12
N ILE A 206 -2.88 9.37 4.99
CA ILE A 206 -2.29 9.99 3.79
C ILE A 206 -1.13 9.12 3.32
N ALA A 207 -1.22 8.56 2.11
CA ALA A 207 -0.13 7.81 1.50
C ALA A 207 -0.12 8.00 -0.01
N ALA A 208 0.92 8.63 -0.54
CA ALA A 208 1.07 8.97 -1.95
C ALA A 208 2.54 9.34 -2.27
N GLU A 209 2.72 10.03 -3.39
CA GLU A 209 4.00 10.68 -3.73
C GLU A 209 4.44 11.69 -2.65
N ALA A 210 5.75 11.81 -2.42
CA ALA A 210 6.33 12.58 -1.32
C ALA A 210 5.89 14.05 -1.27
N SER A 211 5.80 14.72 -2.43
CA SER A 211 5.40 16.13 -2.49
C SER A 211 3.92 16.32 -2.15
N VAL A 212 3.07 15.37 -2.56
CA VAL A 212 1.64 15.34 -2.24
C VAL A 212 1.44 15.20 -0.73
N VAL A 213 2.09 14.21 -0.12
CA VAL A 213 2.03 13.98 1.33
C VAL A 213 2.46 15.23 2.10
N LYS A 214 3.56 15.88 1.66
CA LYS A 214 4.05 17.12 2.27
C LYS A 214 3.03 18.24 2.18
N GLN A 215 2.37 18.43 1.03
CA GLN A 215 1.40 19.51 0.83
C GLN A 215 0.12 19.29 1.65
N LEU A 216 -0.43 18.07 1.65
CA LEU A 216 -1.60 17.74 2.47
C LEU A 216 -1.31 17.91 3.95
N LYS A 217 -0.14 17.43 4.41
CA LYS A 217 0.28 17.62 5.80
C LYS A 217 0.47 19.09 6.15
N SER A 218 1.09 19.89 5.28
CA SER A 218 1.22 21.33 5.48
C SER A 218 -0.13 22.04 5.57
N HIS A 219 -1.11 21.62 4.76
CA HIS A 219 -2.46 22.16 4.83
C HIS A 219 -3.13 21.84 6.18
N LEU A 220 -3.06 20.58 6.63
CA LEU A 220 -3.56 20.17 7.94
C LEU A 220 -2.93 20.98 9.07
N ASP A 221 -1.61 21.08 9.09
CA ASP A 221 -0.85 21.76 10.15
C ASP A 221 -1.15 23.27 10.22
N ASN A 222 -1.50 23.92 9.10
CA ASN A 222 -1.71 25.37 9.02
C ASN A 222 -3.19 25.79 9.08
N ASN A 223 -4.13 24.90 8.74
CA ASN A 223 -5.51 25.30 8.51
C ASN A 223 -6.53 24.44 9.25
N CYS A 224 -6.12 23.33 9.88
CA CYS A 224 -7.05 22.41 10.54
C CYS A 224 -6.67 22.19 12.01
N GLU A 225 -7.68 22.00 12.82
CA GLU A 225 -7.56 21.52 14.20
C GLU A 225 -7.74 20.00 14.21
N TYR A 226 -6.69 19.23 14.44
CA TYR A 226 -6.73 17.77 14.45
C TYR A 226 -5.77 17.18 15.49
N ASP A 227 -6.02 15.95 15.91
CA ASP A 227 -5.09 15.21 16.77
C ASP A 227 -3.98 14.58 15.92
N LYS A 228 -2.72 14.95 16.19
CA LYS A 228 -1.55 14.39 15.49
C LYS A 228 -1.38 12.89 15.72
N SER A 229 -1.91 12.35 16.81
CA SER A 229 -1.85 10.91 17.10
C SER A 229 -2.78 10.09 16.19
N THR A 230 -3.80 10.71 15.59
CA THR A 230 -4.73 10.08 14.65
C THR A 230 -4.33 10.24 13.19
N LEU A 231 -3.19 10.89 12.92
CA LEU A 231 -2.65 11.06 11.57
C LEU A 231 -1.61 9.98 11.23
N TYR A 232 -1.89 9.18 10.22
CA TYR A 232 -0.88 8.44 9.49
C TYR A 232 -0.54 9.15 8.18
N ALA A 233 0.70 9.59 8.01
CA ALA A 233 1.18 10.22 6.77
C ALA A 233 2.52 9.63 6.34
N SER A 234 2.58 9.06 5.14
CA SER A 234 3.78 8.38 4.63
C SER A 234 3.95 8.55 3.13
N ALA A 235 5.16 8.94 2.71
CA ALA A 235 5.52 8.92 1.30
C ALA A 235 5.78 7.47 0.86
N TYR A 236 4.99 6.98 -0.10
CA TYR A 236 5.15 5.64 -0.65
C TYR A 236 6.15 5.62 -1.79
N TRP A 237 6.28 6.72 -2.50
CA TRP A 237 7.25 6.89 -3.56
C TRP A 237 7.66 8.36 -3.71
N ASN A 238 8.68 8.61 -4.52
CA ASN A 238 9.18 9.94 -4.78
C ASN A 238 9.49 10.05 -6.27
N GLN A 239 8.89 11.03 -6.92
CA GLN A 239 9.21 11.36 -8.29
C GLN A 239 10.61 12.00 -8.31
N LYS A 240 11.60 11.25 -8.77
CA LYS A 240 12.95 11.81 -8.97
C LYS A 240 12.86 12.90 -10.04
N ARG A 241 13.28 14.09 -9.67
CA ARG A 241 13.51 15.19 -10.61
C ARG A 241 14.73 14.92 -11.46
#